data_85e3ba1223ea80c5fa7c2adbdbfba149
#
_entry.id   85e3ba1223ea80c5fa7c2adbdbfba149
#
_cell.length_a   1.000
_cell.length_b   1.000
_cell.length_c   1.000
_cell.angle_alpha   90.00
_cell.angle_beta   90.00
_cell.angle_gamma   90.00
#
_symmetry.space_group_name_H-M   'P 1'
#
loop_
_entity.id
_entity.type
_entity.pdbx_description
1 polymer ?
#
loop_
_entity_poly.entity_id
_entity_poly.type
_entity_poly.pdbx_seq_one_letter_code
_entity_poly.pdbx_strand_id
1 'polypeptide(L)'
;MNPEELTRRLASVRGVMFDIDGCLILSDGPSGLGGSVLPGAREAIDLVRSSGRSLAVFTNGSGQTPHQIADSLRALGLDLRDHEVLTPAVVAAETMQALYQDQPLLVFGGVGLRHDFEKLGLNVIDLDRVVAGEPTNAVAVVIGWDTDFGRDKLQVAAEAVLAGAAIYCTSDAPSFASVHHLNVGVSGFIATGLSHVTGRPYRVLGKPSPEAMQTLVQRLGVAAEQVLIIGDDLILECSMARASGALGILVTTGTNSAVDAEAAPTNQKPDAVLDSMTEFVELLSLASEPSVPRAV
;
A
#
# COMPACT_ATOMS: atom_id res chain seq x y z
N MET A 1 -19.24 -12.61 6.93
CA MET A 1 -20.36 -11.69 7.35
C MET A 1 -21.65 -12.17 6.71
N ASN A 2 -22.85 -11.91 7.30
CA ASN A 2 -24.10 -12.22 6.60
C ASN A 2 -24.47 -11.09 5.60
N PRO A 3 -25.32 -11.36 4.57
CA PRO A 3 -25.63 -10.39 3.52
C PRO A 3 -26.29 -9.08 4.01
N GLU A 4 -27.17 -9.14 5.01
CA GLU A 4 -27.82 -7.95 5.57
C GLU A 4 -26.82 -7.04 6.28
N GLU A 5 -25.91 -7.63 7.05
CA GLU A 5 -24.83 -6.93 7.73
C GLU A 5 -23.88 -6.28 6.73
N LEU A 6 -23.51 -6.99 5.67
CA LEU A 6 -22.66 -6.48 4.59
C LEU A 6 -23.31 -5.27 3.90
N THR A 7 -24.59 -5.39 3.52
CA THR A 7 -25.33 -4.29 2.90
C THR A 7 -25.41 -3.07 3.81
N ARG A 8 -25.67 -3.26 5.11
CA ARG A 8 -25.70 -2.18 6.10
C ARG A 8 -24.34 -1.47 6.21
N ARG A 9 -23.24 -2.25 6.28
CA ARG A 9 -21.90 -1.68 6.34
C ARG A 9 -21.52 -0.94 5.07
N LEU A 10 -21.84 -1.49 3.90
CA LEU A 10 -21.61 -0.82 2.60
C LEU A 10 -22.35 0.54 2.51
N ALA A 11 -23.57 0.62 3.05
CA ALA A 11 -24.31 1.89 3.10
C ALA A 11 -23.62 2.95 3.99
N SER A 12 -22.80 2.54 4.97
CA SER A 12 -22.05 3.46 5.84
C SER A 12 -20.70 3.88 5.27
N VAL A 13 -20.20 3.24 4.21
CA VAL A 13 -18.92 3.54 3.56
C VAL A 13 -18.93 4.95 2.99
N ARG A 14 -17.89 5.71 3.27
CA ARG A 14 -17.65 7.07 2.75
C ARG A 14 -16.33 7.19 1.99
N GLY A 15 -15.40 6.29 2.19
CA GLY A 15 -14.13 6.22 1.49
C GLY A 15 -13.85 4.79 1.00
N VAL A 16 -13.28 4.67 -0.20
CA VAL A 16 -12.91 3.37 -0.80
C VAL A 16 -11.44 3.41 -1.16
N MET A 17 -10.73 2.38 -0.74
CA MET A 17 -9.37 2.09 -1.15
C MET A 17 -9.34 0.84 -2.01
N PHE A 18 -8.75 0.94 -3.18
CA PHE A 18 -8.42 -0.19 -4.04
C PHE A 18 -6.93 -0.49 -3.99
N ASP A 19 -6.57 -1.76 -3.92
CA ASP A 19 -5.25 -2.19 -4.34
C ASP A 19 -5.10 -2.04 -5.86
N ILE A 20 -3.87 -2.09 -6.39
CA ILE A 20 -3.58 -1.90 -7.81
C ILE A 20 -3.39 -3.24 -8.50
N ASP A 21 -2.35 -3.99 -8.13
CA ASP A 21 -1.96 -5.23 -8.81
C ASP A 21 -2.79 -6.42 -8.33
N GLY A 22 -3.49 -7.09 -9.25
CA GLY A 22 -4.43 -8.16 -8.89
C GLY A 22 -5.83 -7.68 -8.52
N CYS A 23 -6.04 -6.36 -8.41
CA CYS A 23 -7.33 -5.74 -8.10
C CYS A 23 -7.85 -4.87 -9.25
N LEU A 24 -7.12 -3.82 -9.65
CA LEU A 24 -7.50 -2.93 -10.75
C LEU A 24 -6.84 -3.30 -12.06
N ILE A 25 -5.61 -3.74 -12.00
CA ILE A 25 -4.82 -4.19 -13.16
C ILE A 25 -4.11 -5.52 -12.85
N LEU A 26 -3.63 -6.17 -13.88
CA LEU A 26 -2.61 -7.20 -13.78
C LEU A 26 -1.39 -6.72 -14.56
N SER A 27 -0.33 -6.35 -13.84
CA SER A 27 0.87 -5.75 -14.44
C SER A 27 1.76 -6.78 -15.13
N ASP A 28 2.48 -6.34 -16.17
CA ASP A 28 3.40 -7.19 -16.94
C ASP A 28 4.82 -7.22 -16.36
N GLY A 29 5.14 -6.34 -15.45
CA GLY A 29 6.51 -6.15 -14.97
C GLY A 29 6.65 -5.76 -13.50
N PRO A 30 7.89 -5.82 -12.98
CA PRO A 30 8.19 -5.64 -11.56
C PRO A 30 7.94 -4.22 -11.02
N SER A 31 7.67 -3.27 -11.89
CA SER A 31 7.43 -1.87 -11.52
C SER A 31 5.95 -1.48 -11.54
N GLY A 32 5.03 -2.41 -11.82
CA GLY A 32 3.62 -2.10 -12.01
C GLY A 32 3.34 -1.23 -13.25
N LEU A 33 4.31 -1.14 -14.17
CA LEU A 33 4.17 -0.43 -15.45
C LEU A 33 3.67 -1.39 -16.52
N GLY A 34 2.66 -0.94 -17.26
CA GLY A 34 2.04 -1.77 -18.29
C GLY A 34 0.99 -2.72 -17.72
N GLY A 35 0.58 -3.69 -18.53
CA GLY A 35 -0.40 -4.68 -18.14
C GLY A 35 -1.79 -4.40 -18.68
N SER A 36 -2.78 -5.09 -18.14
CA SER A 36 -4.18 -5.02 -18.54
C SER A 36 -5.10 -4.63 -17.40
N VAL A 37 -6.08 -3.80 -17.71
CA VAL A 37 -7.15 -3.46 -16.78
C VAL A 37 -8.05 -4.67 -16.55
N LEU A 38 -8.32 -4.99 -15.29
CA LEU A 38 -9.20 -6.07 -14.92
C LEU A 38 -10.68 -5.70 -15.17
N PRO A 39 -11.52 -6.68 -15.51
CA PRO A 39 -12.95 -6.44 -15.75
C PRO A 39 -13.64 -5.77 -14.56
N GLY A 40 -14.39 -4.70 -14.81
CA GLY A 40 -15.12 -3.95 -13.79
C GLY A 40 -14.30 -2.86 -13.06
N ALA A 41 -12.98 -2.78 -13.26
CA ALA A 41 -12.13 -1.83 -12.53
C ALA A 41 -12.44 -0.36 -12.87
N ARG A 42 -12.71 -0.03 -14.14
CA ARG A 42 -13.11 1.31 -14.57
C ARG A 42 -14.46 1.70 -13.99
N GLU A 43 -15.42 0.84 -14.15
CA GLU A 43 -16.79 1.00 -13.65
C GLU A 43 -16.81 1.16 -12.13
N ALA A 44 -15.92 0.46 -11.40
CA ALA A 44 -15.79 0.58 -9.96
C ALA A 44 -15.27 1.96 -9.53
N ILE A 45 -14.24 2.48 -10.19
CA ILE A 45 -13.71 3.83 -9.95
C ILE A 45 -14.80 4.88 -10.22
N ASP A 46 -15.49 4.78 -11.37
CA ASP A 46 -16.53 5.71 -11.77
C ASP A 46 -17.73 5.67 -10.81
N LEU A 47 -18.13 4.49 -10.37
CA LEU A 47 -19.23 4.31 -9.41
C LEU A 47 -18.88 4.91 -8.04
N VAL A 48 -17.68 4.64 -7.52
CA VAL A 48 -17.23 5.24 -6.25
C VAL A 48 -17.25 6.77 -6.35
N ARG A 49 -16.70 7.33 -7.42
CA ARG A 49 -16.63 8.77 -7.63
C ARG A 49 -18.01 9.41 -7.82
N SER A 50 -18.87 8.82 -8.64
CA SER A 50 -20.23 9.32 -8.89
C SER A 50 -21.14 9.23 -7.65
N SER A 51 -20.87 8.31 -6.75
CA SER A 51 -21.57 8.17 -5.47
C SER A 51 -21.15 9.18 -4.40
N GLY A 52 -20.19 10.07 -4.70
CA GLY A 52 -19.66 11.08 -3.76
C GLY A 52 -18.77 10.52 -2.66
N ARG A 53 -18.30 9.28 -2.78
CA ARG A 53 -17.32 8.68 -1.87
C ARG A 53 -15.91 9.14 -2.21
N SER A 54 -15.06 9.29 -1.18
CA SER A 54 -13.63 9.53 -1.39
C SER A 54 -12.97 8.28 -1.95
N LEU A 55 -11.96 8.46 -2.82
CA LEU A 55 -11.26 7.40 -3.51
C LEU A 55 -9.76 7.46 -3.20
N ALA A 56 -9.14 6.32 -2.95
CA ALA A 56 -7.70 6.13 -2.98
C ALA A 56 -7.34 4.81 -3.67
N VAL A 57 -6.19 4.77 -4.31
CA VAL A 57 -5.52 3.54 -4.74
C VAL A 57 -4.22 3.40 -3.95
N PHE A 58 -3.89 2.20 -3.49
CA PHE A 58 -2.76 2.00 -2.60
C PHE A 58 -1.97 0.74 -2.97
N THR A 59 -0.80 0.90 -3.57
CA THR A 59 0.15 -0.20 -3.86
C THR A 59 1.20 -0.33 -2.76
N ASN A 60 1.80 -1.51 -2.59
CA ASN A 60 3.02 -1.69 -1.78
C ASN A 60 4.33 -1.48 -2.57
N GLY A 61 4.23 -1.04 -3.82
CA GLY A 61 5.39 -0.61 -4.62
C GLY A 61 5.89 0.77 -4.19
N SER A 62 7.20 0.90 -3.96
CA SER A 62 7.86 2.18 -3.60
C SER A 62 8.87 2.67 -4.64
N GLY A 63 8.92 2.03 -5.81
CA GLY A 63 9.87 2.38 -6.87
C GLY A 63 9.50 3.62 -7.67
N GLN A 64 8.22 3.98 -7.72
CA GLN A 64 7.66 5.06 -8.51
C GLN A 64 6.99 6.12 -7.65
N THR A 65 6.91 7.35 -8.18
CA THR A 65 6.15 8.43 -7.54
C THR A 65 4.65 8.24 -7.75
N PRO A 66 3.78 8.79 -6.87
CA PRO A 66 2.33 8.81 -7.08
C PRO A 66 1.92 9.34 -8.47
N HIS A 67 2.60 10.37 -8.96
CA HIS A 67 2.37 10.93 -10.30
C HIS A 67 2.65 9.91 -11.41
N GLN A 68 3.81 9.22 -11.37
CA GLN A 68 4.17 8.21 -12.37
C GLN A 68 3.16 7.04 -12.39
N ILE A 69 2.72 6.60 -11.20
CA ILE A 69 1.70 5.54 -11.09
C ILE A 69 0.37 6.03 -11.66
N ALA A 70 -0.08 7.23 -11.28
CA ALA A 70 -1.31 7.80 -11.80
C ALA A 70 -1.28 7.96 -13.33
N ASP A 71 -0.17 8.41 -13.92
CA ASP A 71 0.02 8.51 -15.36
C ASP A 71 -0.09 7.16 -16.05
N SER A 72 0.55 6.14 -15.49
CA SER A 72 0.49 4.78 -16.03
C SER A 72 -0.94 4.21 -16.01
N LEU A 73 -1.67 4.44 -14.91
CA LEU A 73 -3.06 3.98 -14.77
C LEU A 73 -4.00 4.78 -15.70
N ARG A 74 -3.79 6.09 -15.86
CA ARG A 74 -4.52 6.92 -16.84
C ARG A 74 -4.29 6.45 -18.28
N ALA A 75 -3.07 6.07 -18.61
CA ALA A 75 -2.76 5.52 -19.95
C ALA A 75 -3.52 4.22 -20.24
N LEU A 76 -3.85 3.45 -19.20
CA LEU A 76 -4.70 2.27 -19.28
C LEU A 76 -6.21 2.60 -19.26
N GLY A 77 -6.56 3.89 -19.09
CA GLY A 77 -7.96 4.36 -19.07
C GLY A 77 -8.62 4.31 -17.69
N LEU A 78 -7.84 4.26 -16.61
CA LEU A 78 -8.31 4.44 -15.24
C LEU A 78 -8.13 5.92 -14.86
N ASP A 79 -9.23 6.68 -14.73
CA ASP A 79 -9.19 8.12 -14.42
C ASP A 79 -8.84 8.36 -12.96
N LEU A 80 -7.55 8.39 -12.65
CA LEU A 80 -7.02 8.60 -11.31
C LEU A 80 -6.19 9.88 -11.23
N ARG A 81 -6.30 10.57 -10.10
CA ARG A 81 -5.54 11.78 -9.79
C ARG A 81 -4.31 11.43 -8.97
N ASP A 82 -3.24 12.21 -9.09
CA ASP A 82 -1.99 11.95 -8.37
C ASP A 82 -2.19 11.87 -6.84
N HIS A 83 -3.06 12.71 -6.28
CA HIS A 83 -3.35 12.71 -4.85
C HIS A 83 -4.22 11.53 -4.38
N GLU A 84 -4.85 10.79 -5.28
CA GLU A 84 -5.59 9.56 -4.99
C GLU A 84 -4.66 8.35 -4.88
N VAL A 85 -3.41 8.47 -5.35
CA VAL A 85 -2.42 7.38 -5.30
C VAL A 85 -1.62 7.45 -4.01
N LEU A 86 -1.64 6.35 -3.27
CA LEU A 86 -0.80 6.11 -2.09
C LEU A 86 0.26 5.06 -2.38
N THR A 87 1.43 5.31 -1.83
CA THR A 87 2.57 4.37 -1.86
C THR A 87 3.16 4.26 -0.46
N PRO A 88 3.92 3.21 -0.16
CA PRO A 88 4.66 3.12 1.09
C PRO A 88 5.70 4.24 1.25
N ALA A 89 6.13 4.86 0.15
CA ALA A 89 7.04 6.01 0.17
C ALA A 89 6.37 7.24 0.79
N VAL A 90 5.10 7.51 0.41
CA VAL A 90 4.30 8.57 1.03
C VAL A 90 4.13 8.31 2.52
N VAL A 91 3.75 7.09 2.90
CA VAL A 91 3.59 6.71 4.32
C VAL A 91 4.90 6.88 5.08
N ALA A 92 6.01 6.45 4.50
CA ALA A 92 7.34 6.59 5.11
C ALA A 92 7.71 8.06 5.30
N ALA A 93 7.53 8.90 4.30
CA ALA A 93 7.87 10.32 4.39
C ALA A 93 7.03 11.03 5.45
N GLU A 94 5.70 10.82 5.48
CA GLU A 94 4.80 11.38 6.50
C GLU A 94 5.15 10.87 7.91
N THR A 95 5.47 9.58 8.04
CA THR A 95 5.89 8.99 9.33
C THR A 95 7.22 9.56 9.80
N MET A 96 8.22 9.69 8.93
CA MET A 96 9.51 10.27 9.27
C MET A 96 9.37 11.74 9.67
N GLN A 97 8.54 12.51 8.96
CA GLN A 97 8.25 13.89 9.32
C GLN A 97 7.64 14.01 10.73
N ALA A 98 6.67 13.13 11.04
CA ALA A 98 6.03 13.13 12.37
C ALA A 98 6.97 12.72 13.50
N LEU A 99 7.88 11.76 13.27
CA LEU A 99 8.74 11.19 14.30
C LEU A 99 10.06 11.95 14.47
N TYR A 100 10.64 12.43 13.38
CA TYR A 100 12.03 12.90 13.35
C TYR A 100 12.22 14.34 12.86
N GLN A 101 11.19 14.95 12.27
CA GLN A 101 11.27 16.34 11.78
C GLN A 101 12.54 16.60 10.95
N ASP A 102 13.42 17.48 11.44
CA ASP A 102 14.66 17.91 10.77
C ASP A 102 15.87 17.00 11.06
N GLN A 103 15.66 15.89 11.79
CA GLN A 103 16.77 14.99 12.14
C GLN A 103 17.27 14.24 10.89
N PRO A 104 18.59 13.90 10.85
CA PRO A 104 19.19 13.29 9.68
C PRO A 104 18.73 11.84 9.46
N LEU A 105 18.35 11.52 8.22
CA LEU A 105 17.83 10.23 7.81
C LEU A 105 18.72 9.61 6.73
N LEU A 106 19.00 8.32 6.82
CA LEU A 106 19.55 7.53 5.71
C LEU A 106 18.42 6.86 4.94
N VAL A 107 18.33 7.12 3.64
CA VAL A 107 17.25 6.63 2.78
C VAL A 107 17.84 5.81 1.64
N PHE A 108 17.48 4.52 1.60
CA PHE A 108 17.89 3.57 0.58
C PHE A 108 16.68 3.21 -0.28
N GLY A 109 16.65 3.70 -1.51
CA GLY A 109 15.55 3.49 -2.44
C GLY A 109 15.71 4.31 -3.71
N GLY A 110 14.86 4.02 -4.69
CA GLY A 110 14.81 4.71 -5.96
C GLY A 110 14.10 6.07 -5.89
N VAL A 111 13.79 6.60 -7.08
CA VAL A 111 13.19 7.93 -7.26
C VAL A 111 11.85 8.08 -6.52
N GLY A 112 11.03 7.04 -6.45
CA GLY A 112 9.74 7.08 -5.76
C GLY A 112 9.87 7.46 -4.29
N LEU A 113 10.79 6.78 -3.57
CA LEU A 113 11.00 7.06 -2.15
C LEU A 113 11.64 8.43 -1.93
N ARG A 114 12.67 8.78 -2.68
CA ARG A 114 13.40 10.06 -2.52
C ARG A 114 12.50 11.26 -2.82
N HIS A 115 11.64 11.17 -3.83
CA HIS A 115 10.73 12.24 -4.21
C HIS A 115 9.84 12.70 -3.04
N ASP A 116 9.22 11.76 -2.31
CA ASP A 116 8.30 12.12 -1.23
C ASP A 116 9.04 12.69 -0.02
N PHE A 117 10.27 12.23 0.26
CA PHE A 117 11.14 12.81 1.27
C PHE A 117 11.59 14.23 0.95
N GLU A 118 11.99 14.47 -0.30
CA GLU A 118 12.37 15.81 -0.80
C GLU A 118 11.17 16.77 -0.77
N LYS A 119 10.00 16.31 -1.20
CA LYS A 119 8.76 17.08 -1.21
C LYS A 119 8.36 17.59 0.18
N LEU A 120 8.63 16.81 1.23
CA LEU A 120 8.39 17.20 2.62
C LEU A 120 9.59 17.95 3.25
N GLY A 121 10.68 18.16 2.50
CA GLY A 121 11.88 18.86 2.99
C GLY A 121 12.61 18.12 4.10
N LEU A 122 12.53 16.78 4.14
CA LEU A 122 13.19 15.96 5.15
C LEU A 122 14.71 15.99 4.97
N ASN A 123 15.43 15.94 6.08
CA ASN A 123 16.90 15.99 6.11
C ASN A 123 17.49 14.61 5.72
N VAL A 124 17.55 14.34 4.43
CA VAL A 124 18.13 13.11 3.87
C VAL A 124 19.63 13.30 3.69
N ILE A 125 20.41 12.41 4.32
CA ILE A 125 21.86 12.37 4.20
C ILE A 125 22.27 11.94 2.81
N ASP A 126 23.27 12.61 2.23
CA ASP A 126 23.87 12.23 0.96
C ASP A 126 24.64 10.91 1.11
N LEU A 127 24.12 9.84 0.48
CA LEU A 127 24.69 8.51 0.56
C LEU A 127 26.09 8.41 -0.04
N ASP A 128 26.35 9.15 -1.13
CA ASP A 128 27.66 9.09 -1.82
C ASP A 128 28.76 9.61 -0.90
N ARG A 129 28.46 10.64 -0.10
CA ARG A 129 29.42 11.19 0.87
C ARG A 129 29.69 10.22 2.02
N VAL A 130 28.65 9.55 2.52
CA VAL A 130 28.81 8.55 3.60
C VAL A 130 29.53 7.32 3.11
N VAL A 131 29.22 6.82 1.92
CA VAL A 131 29.95 5.70 1.29
C VAL A 131 31.42 6.08 1.05
N ALA A 132 31.73 7.35 0.76
CA ALA A 132 33.10 7.86 0.64
C ALA A 132 33.82 8.03 2.01
N GLY A 133 33.15 7.74 3.13
CA GLY A 133 33.74 7.71 4.46
C GLY A 133 33.39 8.88 5.38
N GLU A 134 32.42 9.75 5.01
CA GLU A 134 31.92 10.75 5.94
C GLU A 134 31.08 10.07 7.04
N PRO A 135 31.24 10.49 8.32
CA PRO A 135 30.46 9.92 9.40
C PRO A 135 28.98 10.29 9.26
N THR A 136 28.11 9.34 9.63
CA THR A 136 26.67 9.56 9.69
C THR A 136 26.19 9.68 11.13
N ASN A 137 25.29 10.62 11.38
CA ASN A 137 24.54 10.78 12.62
C ASN A 137 23.05 10.48 12.42
N ALA A 138 22.72 9.64 11.46
CA ALA A 138 21.36 9.27 11.15
C ALA A 138 20.61 8.71 12.34
N VAL A 139 19.37 9.16 12.55
CA VAL A 139 18.48 8.65 13.61
C VAL A 139 17.60 7.50 13.10
N ALA A 140 17.43 7.40 11.78
CA ALA A 140 16.69 6.35 11.13
C ALA A 140 17.32 5.95 9.79
N VAL A 141 17.17 4.66 9.48
CA VAL A 141 17.49 4.04 8.20
C VAL A 141 16.17 3.61 7.58
N VAL A 142 15.84 4.14 6.41
CA VAL A 142 14.61 3.84 5.68
C VAL A 142 14.94 3.05 4.42
N ILE A 143 14.40 1.84 4.33
CA ILE A 143 14.62 0.89 3.23
C ILE A 143 13.39 0.86 2.33
N GLY A 144 13.57 1.23 1.07
CA GLY A 144 12.59 1.07 0.01
C GLY A 144 13.10 0.16 -1.11
N TRP A 145 12.51 0.32 -2.30
CA TRP A 145 12.92 -0.42 -3.50
C TRP A 145 14.26 0.12 -4.00
N ASP A 146 15.35 -0.55 -3.62
CA ASP A 146 16.73 -0.23 -4.03
C ASP A 146 17.37 -1.44 -4.71
N THR A 147 17.34 -1.48 -6.04
CA THR A 147 17.91 -2.56 -6.84
C THR A 147 19.43 -2.56 -6.86
N ASP A 148 20.06 -1.44 -6.48
CA ASP A 148 21.50 -1.24 -6.44
C ASP A 148 22.07 -1.34 -5.02
N PHE A 149 21.32 -1.94 -4.09
CA PHE A 149 21.74 -2.11 -2.70
C PHE A 149 22.85 -3.16 -2.61
N GLY A 150 24.09 -2.69 -2.61
CA GLY A 150 25.29 -3.52 -2.51
C GLY A 150 25.93 -3.49 -1.13
N ARG A 151 27.13 -4.10 -1.05
CA ARG A 151 27.89 -4.23 0.19
C ARG A 151 28.17 -2.90 0.89
N ASP A 152 28.50 -1.85 0.15
CA ASP A 152 28.89 -0.58 0.73
C ASP A 152 27.68 0.13 1.37
N LYS A 153 26.51 0.08 0.73
CA LYS A 153 25.25 0.56 1.33
C LYS A 153 24.88 -0.25 2.58
N LEU A 154 25.07 -1.58 2.57
CA LEU A 154 24.84 -2.43 3.73
C LEU A 154 25.78 -2.05 4.90
N GLN A 155 27.05 -1.79 4.62
CA GLN A 155 28.02 -1.37 5.64
C GLN A 155 27.58 -0.06 6.30
N VAL A 156 27.27 0.97 5.51
CA VAL A 156 26.80 2.27 5.98
C VAL A 156 25.51 2.15 6.80
N ALA A 157 24.54 1.38 6.30
CA ALA A 157 23.28 1.16 7.00
C ALA A 157 23.48 0.45 8.35
N ALA A 158 24.35 -0.61 8.37
CA ALA A 158 24.64 -1.37 9.58
C ALA A 158 25.36 -0.52 10.64
N GLU A 159 26.33 0.30 10.23
CA GLU A 159 27.04 1.21 11.14
C GLU A 159 26.08 2.23 11.76
N ALA A 160 25.18 2.83 10.96
CA ALA A 160 24.16 3.75 11.48
C ALA A 160 23.22 3.06 12.49
N VAL A 161 22.76 1.85 12.21
CA VAL A 161 21.89 1.08 13.09
C VAL A 161 22.61 0.68 14.39
N LEU A 162 23.86 0.25 14.30
CA LEU A 162 24.68 -0.08 15.48
C LEU A 162 24.99 1.18 16.33
N ALA A 163 25.06 2.35 15.70
CA ALA A 163 25.16 3.64 16.39
C ALA A 163 23.82 4.11 17.00
N GLY A 164 22.70 3.43 16.75
CA GLY A 164 21.42 3.70 17.40
C GLY A 164 20.28 4.10 16.47
N ALA A 165 20.48 4.18 15.14
CA ALA A 165 19.41 4.47 14.19
C ALA A 165 18.35 3.35 14.17
N ALA A 166 17.09 3.74 14.11
CA ALA A 166 15.98 2.81 13.94
C ALA A 166 15.87 2.34 12.46
N ILE A 167 15.38 1.11 12.24
CA ILE A 167 15.20 0.56 10.90
C ILE A 167 13.73 0.62 10.51
N TYR A 168 13.44 1.20 9.35
CA TYR A 168 12.12 1.22 8.72
C TYR A 168 12.20 0.59 7.33
N CYS A 169 11.13 -0.11 6.94
CA CYS A 169 10.99 -0.74 5.64
C CYS A 169 9.69 -0.32 4.99
N THR A 170 9.71 0.04 3.73
CA THR A 170 8.50 0.43 2.99
C THR A 170 7.54 -0.74 2.79
N SER A 171 8.08 -1.94 2.53
CA SER A 171 7.29 -3.17 2.39
C SER A 171 8.19 -4.38 2.62
N ASP A 172 7.70 -5.37 3.35
CA ASP A 172 8.37 -6.66 3.53
C ASP A 172 7.64 -7.82 2.86
N ALA A 173 6.68 -7.51 1.99
CA ALA A 173 6.05 -8.52 1.16
C ALA A 173 7.10 -9.33 0.40
N PRO A 174 7.10 -10.67 0.49
CA PRO A 174 8.15 -11.49 -0.11
C PRO A 174 8.07 -11.48 -1.64
N SER A 175 6.90 -11.27 -2.17
CA SER A 175 6.62 -11.21 -3.61
C SER A 175 5.29 -10.49 -3.87
N PHE A 176 5.02 -10.20 -5.13
CA PHE A 176 3.76 -9.63 -5.57
C PHE A 176 3.32 -10.21 -6.92
N ALA A 177 2.03 -10.09 -7.23
CA ALA A 177 1.41 -10.67 -8.42
C ALA A 177 1.97 -10.07 -9.71
N SER A 178 2.18 -10.92 -10.73
CA SER A 178 2.60 -10.53 -12.07
C SER A 178 2.14 -11.58 -13.08
N VAL A 179 1.91 -11.16 -14.33
CA VAL A 179 1.44 -12.05 -15.41
C VAL A 179 2.39 -13.21 -15.68
N HIS A 180 3.69 -13.01 -15.59
CA HIS A 180 4.67 -13.95 -16.13
C HIS A 180 5.62 -14.58 -15.13
N HIS A 181 5.85 -13.94 -13.98
CA HIS A 181 6.89 -14.36 -13.02
C HIS A 181 6.52 -14.01 -11.59
N LEU A 182 7.14 -14.72 -10.66
CA LEU A 182 7.21 -14.28 -9.28
C LEU A 182 8.10 -13.05 -9.19
N ASN A 183 7.53 -11.90 -8.86
CA ASN A 183 8.30 -10.71 -8.56
C ASN A 183 8.66 -10.68 -7.08
N VAL A 184 9.95 -10.75 -6.79
CA VAL A 184 10.46 -10.79 -5.40
C VAL A 184 10.50 -9.40 -4.78
N GLY A 185 10.17 -9.31 -3.50
CA GLY A 185 10.22 -8.09 -2.71
C GLY A 185 11.67 -7.71 -2.36
N VAL A 186 12.16 -6.59 -2.88
CA VAL A 186 13.54 -6.12 -2.64
C VAL A 186 13.67 -5.48 -1.26
N SER A 187 12.73 -4.62 -0.88
CA SER A 187 12.81 -3.86 0.39
C SER A 187 12.84 -4.78 1.61
N GLY A 188 11.96 -5.78 1.65
CA GLY A 188 11.91 -6.76 2.74
C GLY A 188 13.17 -7.62 2.82
N PHE A 189 13.75 -8.01 1.68
CA PHE A 189 15.01 -8.73 1.64
C PHE A 189 16.14 -7.90 2.27
N ILE A 190 16.28 -6.63 1.89
CA ILE A 190 17.30 -5.72 2.43
C ILE A 190 17.10 -5.50 3.94
N ALA A 191 15.86 -5.19 4.36
CA ALA A 191 15.54 -4.93 5.76
C ALA A 191 15.79 -6.15 6.65
N THR A 192 15.45 -7.36 6.17
CA THR A 192 15.71 -8.63 6.86
C THR A 192 17.21 -8.90 6.97
N GLY A 193 17.97 -8.67 5.90
CA GLY A 193 19.42 -8.79 5.89
C GLY A 193 20.09 -7.83 6.88
N LEU A 194 19.67 -6.56 6.89
CA LEU A 194 20.15 -5.55 7.83
C LEU A 194 19.80 -5.89 9.27
N SER A 195 18.57 -6.36 9.53
CA SER A 195 18.13 -6.84 10.83
C SER A 195 18.97 -8.02 11.32
N HIS A 196 19.26 -8.97 10.43
CA HIS A 196 20.11 -10.11 10.76
C HIS A 196 21.55 -9.69 11.16
N VAL A 197 22.14 -8.77 10.37
CA VAL A 197 23.53 -8.31 10.62
C VAL A 197 23.63 -7.51 11.93
N THR A 198 22.63 -6.70 12.24
CA THR A 198 22.67 -5.78 13.37
C THR A 198 22.02 -6.30 14.64
N GLY A 199 21.20 -7.37 14.53
CA GLY A 199 20.39 -7.87 15.65
C GLY A 199 19.26 -6.93 16.06
N ARG A 200 18.92 -5.93 15.23
CA ARG A 200 17.86 -4.94 15.50
C ARG A 200 16.62 -5.21 14.65
N PRO A 201 15.42 -5.14 15.21
CA PRO A 201 14.20 -5.30 14.44
C PRO A 201 13.97 -4.10 13.51
N TYR A 202 13.25 -4.32 12.41
CA TYR A 202 12.74 -3.24 11.57
C TYR A 202 11.22 -3.10 11.72
N ARG A 203 10.70 -1.94 11.32
CA ARG A 203 9.26 -1.62 11.31
C ARG A 203 8.81 -1.42 9.86
N VAL A 204 7.73 -2.10 9.47
CA VAL A 204 7.13 -1.96 8.14
C VAL A 204 6.18 -0.77 8.15
N LEU A 205 6.20 0.04 7.07
CA LEU A 205 5.38 1.24 6.92
C LEU A 205 4.30 1.11 5.82
N GLY A 206 4.47 0.17 4.87
CA GLY A 206 3.42 -0.14 3.89
C GLY A 206 2.27 -0.96 4.48
N LYS A 207 1.28 -1.32 3.66
CA LYS A 207 0.22 -2.24 4.07
C LYS A 207 0.83 -3.52 4.66
N PRO A 208 0.31 -4.05 5.76
CA PRO A 208 -0.87 -3.68 6.53
C PRO A 208 -0.60 -2.81 7.77
N SER A 209 0.46 -2.00 7.78
CA SER A 209 0.88 -1.26 8.98
C SER A 209 -0.20 -0.27 9.49
N PRO A 210 -0.19 0.04 10.79
CA PRO A 210 -1.04 1.11 11.34
C PRO A 210 -0.79 2.46 10.69
N GLU A 211 0.47 2.76 10.30
CA GLU A 211 0.85 3.98 9.61
C GLU A 211 0.21 4.07 8.22
N ALA A 212 0.18 2.96 7.50
CA ALA A 212 -0.50 2.87 6.20
C ALA A 212 -1.99 3.20 6.35
N MET A 213 -2.65 2.67 7.36
CA MET A 213 -4.05 2.98 7.63
C MET A 213 -4.25 4.43 8.07
N GLN A 214 -3.36 4.98 8.90
CA GLN A 214 -3.42 6.37 9.33
C GLN A 214 -3.31 7.33 8.13
N THR A 215 -2.33 7.13 7.26
CA THR A 215 -2.19 7.91 6.02
C THR A 215 -3.42 7.76 5.14
N LEU A 216 -3.98 6.56 5.00
CA LEU A 216 -5.17 6.30 4.19
C LEU A 216 -6.39 7.08 4.71
N VAL A 217 -6.70 7.01 6.00
CA VAL A 217 -7.87 7.72 6.56
C VAL A 217 -7.71 9.23 6.50
N GLN A 218 -6.50 9.75 6.68
CA GLN A 218 -6.20 11.17 6.49
C GLN A 218 -6.41 11.59 5.02
N ARG A 219 -5.96 10.77 4.07
CA ARG A 219 -6.15 11.03 2.63
C ARG A 219 -7.60 11.00 2.21
N LEU A 220 -8.37 10.03 2.71
CA LEU A 220 -9.80 9.91 2.41
C LEU A 220 -10.67 10.92 3.17
N GLY A 221 -10.19 11.47 4.29
CA GLY A 221 -10.93 12.41 5.14
C GLY A 221 -12.10 11.77 5.87
N VAL A 222 -12.03 10.48 6.21
CA VAL A 222 -13.11 9.70 6.86
C VAL A 222 -12.56 8.87 8.01
N ALA A 223 -13.43 8.41 8.92
CA ALA A 223 -13.04 7.48 9.98
C ALA A 223 -12.77 6.07 9.42
N ALA A 224 -11.93 5.28 10.10
CA ALA A 224 -11.53 3.96 9.64
C ALA A 224 -12.73 3.01 9.39
N GLU A 225 -13.75 3.08 10.25
CA GLU A 225 -14.96 2.25 10.15
C GLU A 225 -15.83 2.62 8.93
N GLN A 226 -15.58 3.78 8.32
CA GLN A 226 -16.25 4.24 7.10
C GLN A 226 -15.43 3.94 5.82
N VAL A 227 -14.28 3.28 5.97
CA VAL A 227 -13.43 2.88 4.85
C VAL A 227 -13.82 1.47 4.39
N LEU A 228 -13.88 1.30 3.08
CA LEU A 228 -13.87 0.01 2.41
C LEU A 228 -12.50 -0.20 1.79
N ILE A 229 -11.88 -1.32 2.08
CA ILE A 229 -10.59 -1.76 1.55
C ILE A 229 -10.84 -2.95 0.65
N ILE A 230 -10.42 -2.86 -0.62
CA ILE A 230 -10.56 -3.92 -1.60
C ILE A 230 -9.18 -4.26 -2.14
N GLY A 231 -8.83 -5.53 -2.13
CA GLY A 231 -7.58 -6.04 -2.68
C GLY A 231 -7.63 -7.55 -2.88
N ASP A 232 -6.52 -8.08 -3.34
CA ASP A 232 -6.36 -9.50 -3.68
C ASP A 232 -5.54 -10.28 -2.65
N ASP A 233 -5.06 -9.61 -1.58
CA ASP A 233 -4.17 -10.21 -0.59
C ASP A 233 -4.78 -10.19 0.83
N LEU A 234 -4.81 -11.38 1.44
CA LEU A 234 -5.34 -11.58 2.80
C LEU A 234 -4.47 -10.93 3.87
N ILE A 235 -3.15 -10.91 3.66
CA ILE A 235 -2.18 -10.37 4.62
C ILE A 235 -2.12 -8.86 4.53
N LEU A 236 -2.19 -8.29 3.33
CA LEU A 236 -2.03 -6.86 3.14
C LEU A 236 -3.34 -6.10 3.37
N GLU A 237 -4.36 -6.35 2.56
CA GLU A 237 -5.61 -5.58 2.58
C GLU A 237 -6.57 -6.07 3.64
N CYS A 238 -6.83 -7.40 3.68
CA CYS A 238 -7.85 -7.93 4.57
C CYS A 238 -7.43 -7.82 6.04
N SER A 239 -6.15 -8.04 6.37
CA SER A 239 -5.70 -7.85 7.75
C SER A 239 -5.67 -6.37 8.16
N MET A 240 -5.31 -5.45 7.24
CA MET A 240 -5.36 -4.02 7.50
C MET A 240 -6.79 -3.56 7.78
N ALA A 241 -7.76 -4.01 6.98
CA ALA A 241 -9.17 -3.74 7.21
C ALA A 241 -9.63 -4.27 8.57
N ARG A 242 -9.31 -5.52 8.86
CA ARG A 242 -9.70 -6.18 10.11
C ARG A 242 -9.12 -5.49 11.34
N ALA A 243 -7.84 -5.12 11.29
CA ALA A 243 -7.14 -4.47 12.41
C ALA A 243 -7.68 -3.06 12.70
N SER A 244 -8.19 -2.36 11.68
CA SER A 244 -8.67 -0.97 11.78
C SER A 244 -10.18 -0.83 11.95
N GLY A 245 -10.96 -1.92 11.83
CA GLY A 245 -12.41 -1.88 11.83
C GLY A 245 -13.04 -1.46 10.49
N ALA A 246 -12.22 -1.25 9.45
CA ALA A 246 -12.68 -1.02 8.09
C ALA A 246 -13.40 -2.26 7.52
N LEU A 247 -14.16 -2.08 6.44
CA LEU A 247 -14.74 -3.20 5.70
C LEU A 247 -13.70 -3.74 4.73
N GLY A 248 -13.40 -5.05 4.78
CA GLY A 248 -12.42 -5.70 3.92
C GLY A 248 -13.07 -6.63 2.91
N ILE A 249 -12.81 -6.42 1.62
CA ILE A 249 -13.28 -7.29 0.53
C ILE A 249 -12.07 -7.86 -0.20
N LEU A 250 -12.04 -9.18 -0.34
CA LEU A 250 -11.08 -9.89 -1.19
C LEU A 250 -11.65 -10.03 -2.59
N VAL A 251 -10.87 -9.69 -3.63
CA VAL A 251 -11.11 -10.11 -5.01
C VAL A 251 -10.15 -11.24 -5.39
N THR A 252 -10.66 -12.29 -6.04
CA THR A 252 -9.86 -13.49 -6.34
C THR A 252 -9.13 -13.40 -7.68
N THR A 253 -8.85 -12.19 -8.14
CA THR A 253 -8.20 -11.91 -9.42
C THR A 253 -6.68 -11.84 -9.36
N GLY A 254 -6.08 -12.02 -8.17
CA GLY A 254 -4.63 -11.91 -7.98
C GLY A 254 -4.05 -12.99 -7.05
N THR A 255 -3.51 -12.58 -5.91
CA THR A 255 -2.67 -13.40 -5.02
C THR A 255 -3.43 -14.55 -4.34
N ASN A 256 -4.58 -14.27 -3.71
CA ASN A 256 -5.32 -15.26 -2.94
C ASN A 256 -6.63 -15.67 -3.59
N SER A 257 -6.95 -16.95 -3.42
CA SER A 257 -8.19 -17.58 -3.88
C SER A 257 -9.28 -17.57 -2.81
N ALA A 258 -10.51 -17.95 -3.19
CA ALA A 258 -11.61 -18.16 -2.24
C ALA A 258 -11.29 -19.28 -1.21
N VAL A 259 -10.54 -20.30 -1.61
CA VAL A 259 -10.10 -21.38 -0.72
C VAL A 259 -9.13 -20.85 0.35
N ASP A 260 -8.22 -19.96 -0.03
CA ASP A 260 -7.31 -19.32 0.91
C ASP A 260 -8.08 -18.46 1.92
N ALA A 261 -9.11 -17.74 1.46
CA ALA A 261 -9.98 -16.94 2.33
C ALA A 261 -10.79 -17.80 3.34
N GLU A 262 -11.25 -18.97 2.92
CA GLU A 262 -11.91 -19.92 3.84
C GLU A 262 -10.95 -20.43 4.93
N ALA A 263 -9.70 -20.73 4.56
CA ALA A 263 -8.67 -21.24 5.45
C ALA A 263 -8.00 -20.14 6.30
N ALA A 264 -8.22 -18.86 5.97
CA ALA A 264 -7.56 -17.73 6.61
C ALA A 264 -7.85 -17.65 8.13
N PRO A 265 -6.86 -17.26 8.94
CA PRO A 265 -7.05 -17.00 10.35
C PRO A 265 -7.97 -15.78 10.53
N THR A 266 -8.62 -15.68 11.71
CA THR A 266 -9.64 -14.65 11.99
C THR A 266 -9.18 -13.22 11.71
N ASN A 267 -7.92 -12.91 11.97
CA ASN A 267 -7.34 -11.58 11.76
C ASN A 267 -7.04 -11.24 10.29
N GLN A 268 -7.19 -12.20 9.37
CA GLN A 268 -7.01 -12.04 7.93
C GLN A 268 -8.30 -12.31 7.13
N LYS A 269 -9.38 -12.74 7.82
CA LYS A 269 -10.63 -13.05 7.12
C LYS A 269 -11.26 -11.82 6.50
N PRO A 270 -11.56 -11.83 5.17
CA PRO A 270 -12.34 -10.79 4.54
C PRO A 270 -13.79 -10.79 5.05
N ASP A 271 -14.47 -9.68 4.90
CA ASP A 271 -15.91 -9.55 5.20
C ASP A 271 -16.76 -10.10 4.05
N ALA A 272 -16.24 -10.00 2.81
CA ALA A 272 -16.78 -10.63 1.61
C ALA A 272 -15.66 -11.09 0.67
N VAL A 273 -15.94 -12.08 -0.17
CA VAL A 273 -15.07 -12.57 -1.26
C VAL A 273 -15.84 -12.43 -2.56
N LEU A 274 -15.21 -11.82 -3.57
CA LEU A 274 -15.78 -11.57 -4.89
C LEU A 274 -14.85 -12.14 -5.96
N ASP A 275 -15.41 -12.62 -7.05
CA ASP A 275 -14.61 -13.19 -8.14
C ASP A 275 -14.00 -12.11 -9.05
N SER A 276 -14.54 -10.88 -9.02
CA SER A 276 -14.07 -9.78 -9.87
C SER A 276 -14.53 -8.41 -9.37
N MET A 277 -13.95 -7.35 -9.93
CA MET A 277 -14.43 -5.98 -9.72
C MET A 277 -15.82 -5.75 -10.36
N THR A 278 -16.26 -6.57 -11.30
CA THR A 278 -17.65 -6.52 -11.83
C THR A 278 -18.66 -6.85 -10.75
N GLU A 279 -18.42 -7.90 -9.95
CA GLU A 279 -19.29 -8.23 -8.81
C GLU A 279 -19.28 -7.13 -7.74
N PHE A 280 -18.15 -6.48 -7.54
CA PHE A 280 -18.07 -5.32 -6.64
C PHE A 280 -18.98 -4.18 -7.12
N VAL A 281 -18.98 -3.86 -8.41
CA VAL A 281 -19.86 -2.83 -9.00
C VAL A 281 -21.32 -3.17 -8.75
N GLU A 282 -21.72 -4.42 -8.96
CA GLU A 282 -23.10 -4.90 -8.71
C GLU A 282 -23.45 -4.76 -7.22
N LEU A 283 -22.57 -5.22 -6.33
CA LEU A 283 -22.77 -5.17 -4.89
C LEU A 283 -22.91 -3.72 -4.37
N LEU A 284 -22.04 -2.81 -4.82
CA LEU A 284 -22.07 -1.41 -4.40
C LEU A 284 -23.27 -0.66 -4.97
N SER A 285 -23.69 -0.99 -6.19
CA SER A 285 -24.88 -0.41 -6.82
C SER A 285 -26.14 -0.74 -6.04
N LEU A 286 -26.33 -2.00 -5.66
CA LEU A 286 -27.45 -2.46 -4.83
C LEU A 286 -27.49 -1.76 -3.45
N ALA A 287 -26.33 -1.56 -2.84
CA ALA A 287 -26.24 -0.89 -1.55
C ALA A 287 -26.48 0.64 -1.62
N SER A 288 -26.41 1.22 -2.82
CA SER A 288 -26.59 2.65 -3.07
C SER A 288 -28.03 3.03 -3.47
N GLU A 289 -28.86 2.07 -3.81
CA GLU A 289 -30.27 2.30 -4.07
C GLU A 289 -31.00 2.65 -2.76
N PRO A 290 -31.81 3.72 -2.73
CA PRO A 290 -32.63 4.02 -1.57
C PRO A 290 -33.55 2.83 -1.31
N SER A 291 -33.50 2.28 -0.09
CA SER A 291 -34.41 1.22 0.32
C SER A 291 -35.86 1.70 0.12
N VAL A 292 -36.53 1.20 -0.93
CA VAL A 292 -37.96 1.40 -1.12
C VAL A 292 -38.63 0.70 0.06
N PRO A 293 -39.41 1.43 0.91
CA PRO A 293 -40.13 0.76 1.98
C PRO A 293 -41.05 -0.29 1.34
N ARG A 294 -40.89 -1.56 1.68
CA ARG A 294 -41.89 -2.57 1.33
C ARG A 294 -43.20 -2.10 1.91
N ALA A 295 -44.14 -1.74 1.05
CA ALA A 295 -45.51 -1.48 1.45
C ALA A 295 -46.04 -2.74 2.15
N VAL A 296 -46.45 -2.58 3.40
CA VAL A 296 -47.12 -3.59 4.22
C VAL A 296 -48.56 -3.71 3.79
#